data_0b23d63008f8b7e9a29af2c1d8a78229
#
_entry.id   0b23d63008f8b7e9a29af2c1d8a78229
#
_cell.length_a   1.000
_cell.length_b   1.000
_cell.length_c   1.000
_cell.angle_alpha   90.00
_cell.angle_beta   90.00
_cell.angle_gamma   90.00
#
_symmetry.space_group_name_H-M   'P 1'
#
loop_
_entity.id
_entity.type
_entity.pdbx_description
1 polymer ?
#
loop_
_entity_poly.entity_id
_entity_poly.type
_entity_poly.pdbx_seq_one_letter_code
_entity_poly.pdbx_strand_id
1 'polypeptide(L)'
;TETDGQQWFKQLQTYLRTVNKSKVSVTNVSMGGNASYAGYVRTMALNDDVNYDLAIICYGQNDSTDGFSTNYESIIRAIRSKYPDCSIISILESSQREYTEKMTTIQSICEHYGIPVADTIDAFNNSGKAYDDLSNDGVHPNDAGQEIYFETVKSVIYDNVDVSTGKMSDVDVINVDVYKFNNFMKYDATDDFVRVDDLTYVLKLSASGVLGIDYNFESGDNKADIYVDGVLFKSPTSTFDYDFSQRHILVVSDNCTVNNEIKVVFTSKEQADGFKGMCFSWE
;
A
#
# COMPACT_ATOMS: atom_id res chain seq x y z
N THR A 1 -10.02 -14.35 -12.14
CA THR A 1 -8.64 -14.59 -11.69
C THR A 1 -7.76 -14.82 -12.91
N GLU A 2 -6.56 -14.28 -12.88
CA GLU A 2 -5.58 -14.37 -13.97
C GLU A 2 -4.80 -15.68 -13.94
N THR A 3 -4.34 -16.10 -15.11
CA THR A 3 -3.42 -17.24 -15.26
C THR A 3 -2.01 -16.85 -14.77
N ASP A 4 -1.27 -17.79 -14.15
CA ASP A 4 0.09 -17.51 -13.71
C ASP A 4 0.98 -17.08 -14.88
N GLY A 5 1.68 -15.97 -14.71
CA GLY A 5 2.49 -15.33 -15.75
C GLY A 5 1.74 -14.27 -16.57
N GLN A 6 0.41 -14.22 -16.51
CA GLN A 6 -0.40 -13.23 -17.21
C GLN A 6 -0.64 -11.95 -16.39
N GLN A 7 -0.19 -11.88 -15.14
CA GLN A 7 -0.25 -10.65 -14.36
C GLN A 7 0.50 -9.53 -15.09
N TRP A 8 -0.11 -8.36 -15.20
CA TRP A 8 0.41 -7.23 -15.96
C TRP A 8 1.88 -6.89 -15.64
N PHE A 9 2.27 -6.94 -14.38
CA PHE A 9 3.65 -6.66 -13.96
C PHE A 9 4.65 -7.74 -14.39
N LYS A 10 4.23 -9.00 -14.51
CA LYS A 10 5.06 -10.09 -15.06
C LYS A 10 5.20 -9.97 -16.59
N GLN A 11 4.13 -9.57 -17.27
CA GLN A 11 4.17 -9.25 -18.69
C GLN A 11 5.13 -8.08 -18.94
N LEU A 12 5.03 -7.02 -18.16
CA LEU A 12 5.92 -5.85 -18.24
C LEU A 12 7.38 -6.25 -17.99
N GLN A 13 7.65 -7.04 -16.94
CA GLN A 13 9.01 -7.52 -16.67
C GLN A 13 9.57 -8.31 -17.85
N THR A 14 8.80 -9.22 -18.42
CA THR A 14 9.20 -10.03 -19.56
C THR A 14 9.48 -9.17 -20.79
N TYR A 15 8.60 -8.22 -21.07
CA TYR A 15 8.75 -7.28 -22.15
C TYR A 15 10.02 -6.43 -22.02
N LEU A 16 10.22 -5.79 -20.88
CA LEU A 16 11.39 -4.95 -20.64
C LEU A 16 12.72 -5.73 -20.72
N ARG A 17 12.75 -6.97 -20.24
CA ARG A 17 13.92 -7.86 -20.38
C ARG A 17 14.23 -8.17 -21.85
N THR A 18 13.19 -8.35 -22.66
CA THR A 18 13.32 -8.66 -24.08
C THR A 18 13.82 -7.45 -24.86
N VAL A 19 13.25 -6.27 -24.63
CA VAL A 19 13.57 -5.03 -25.35
C VAL A 19 14.92 -4.47 -24.91
N ASN A 20 15.16 -4.36 -23.62
CA ASN A 20 16.36 -3.69 -23.09
C ASN A 20 17.56 -4.64 -23.03
N LYS A 21 17.36 -5.96 -23.21
CA LYS A 21 18.41 -6.99 -23.09
C LYS A 21 19.20 -6.94 -21.78
N SER A 22 18.58 -6.38 -20.74
CA SER A 22 19.17 -6.18 -19.41
C SER A 22 18.38 -6.96 -18.35
N LYS A 23 19.01 -7.17 -17.19
CA LYS A 23 18.28 -7.72 -16.05
C LYS A 23 17.28 -6.69 -15.55
N VAL A 24 16.02 -7.05 -15.59
CA VAL A 24 14.94 -6.32 -14.91
C VAL A 24 14.46 -7.16 -13.75
N SER A 25 14.58 -6.65 -12.53
CA SER A 25 14.02 -7.25 -11.32
C SER A 25 12.77 -6.50 -10.89
N VAL A 26 11.80 -7.22 -10.37
CA VAL A 26 10.57 -6.64 -9.83
C VAL A 26 10.48 -7.05 -8.36
N THR A 27 10.35 -6.06 -7.48
CA THR A 27 9.99 -6.25 -6.08
C THR A 27 8.52 -5.93 -5.92
N ASN A 28 7.68 -6.95 -5.82
CA ASN A 28 6.25 -6.76 -5.60
C ASN A 28 5.96 -6.77 -4.09
N VAL A 29 5.59 -5.62 -3.56
CA VAL A 29 5.16 -5.44 -2.16
C VAL A 29 3.66 -5.20 -2.02
N SER A 30 2.92 -5.28 -3.12
CA SER A 30 1.46 -5.17 -3.10
C SER A 30 0.83 -6.37 -2.38
N MET A 31 -0.35 -6.15 -1.81
CA MET A 31 -1.12 -7.19 -1.15
C MET A 31 -2.61 -6.86 -1.28
N GLY A 32 -3.39 -7.83 -1.74
CA GLY A 32 -4.82 -7.68 -1.90
C GLY A 32 -5.52 -7.20 -0.62
N GLY A 33 -6.64 -6.52 -0.75
CA GLY A 33 -7.45 -6.06 0.38
C GLY A 33 -6.87 -4.91 1.20
N ASN A 34 -5.64 -4.47 0.92
CA ASN A 34 -5.00 -3.40 1.71
C ASN A 34 -5.26 -2.01 1.14
N ALA A 35 -5.37 -1.02 2.02
CA ALA A 35 -5.50 0.40 1.70
C ALA A 35 -4.12 1.08 1.53
N SER A 36 -4.12 2.33 1.07
CA SER A 36 -2.92 3.12 0.78
C SER A 36 -1.97 3.31 1.97
N TYR A 37 -2.48 3.36 3.21
CA TYR A 37 -1.63 3.36 4.40
C TYR A 37 -0.66 2.16 4.44
N ALA A 38 -1.13 0.96 4.07
CA ALA A 38 -0.26 -0.21 3.96
C ALA A 38 0.81 -0.04 2.88
N GLY A 39 0.50 0.68 1.79
CA GLY A 39 1.46 1.07 0.77
C GLY A 39 2.60 1.92 1.33
N TYR A 40 2.26 2.94 2.12
CA TYR A 40 3.24 3.76 2.83
C TYR A 40 4.14 2.91 3.75
N VAL A 41 3.54 2.13 4.65
CA VAL A 41 4.30 1.29 5.61
C VAL A 41 5.26 0.34 4.90
N ARG A 42 4.81 -0.29 3.81
CA ARG A 42 5.65 -1.22 3.02
C ARG A 42 6.75 -0.51 2.28
N THR A 43 6.49 0.68 1.75
CA THR A 43 7.52 1.52 1.13
C THR A 43 8.61 1.88 2.16
N MET A 44 8.22 2.30 3.35
CA MET A 44 9.16 2.63 4.41
C MET A 44 9.96 1.42 4.92
N ALA A 45 9.37 0.23 4.87
CA ALA A 45 10.02 -1.03 5.25
C ALA A 45 10.90 -1.65 4.14
N LEU A 46 10.96 -1.08 2.93
CA LEU A 46 11.87 -1.54 1.89
C LEU A 46 13.33 -1.30 2.29
N ASN A 47 14.22 -2.16 1.77
CA ASN A 47 15.66 -2.08 2.05
C ASN A 47 16.28 -0.81 1.43
N ASP A 48 16.96 -0.02 2.24
CA ASP A 48 17.64 1.21 1.84
C ASP A 48 18.89 0.94 0.96
N ASP A 49 19.46 -0.26 1.00
CA ASP A 49 20.60 -0.65 0.18
C ASP A 49 20.24 -0.97 -1.28
N VAL A 50 18.95 -0.97 -1.62
CA VAL A 50 18.46 -1.25 -2.97
C VAL A 50 18.03 0.05 -3.64
N ASN A 51 18.58 0.35 -4.82
CA ASN A 51 18.09 1.43 -5.66
C ASN A 51 16.99 0.90 -6.59
N TYR A 52 15.88 1.61 -6.67
CA TYR A 52 14.79 1.34 -7.61
C TYR A 52 14.78 2.42 -8.69
N ASP A 53 14.68 2.00 -9.96
CA ASP A 53 14.60 2.90 -11.12
C ASP A 53 13.15 3.36 -11.37
N LEU A 54 12.17 2.50 -11.02
CA LEU A 54 10.76 2.75 -11.24
C LEU A 54 9.91 2.15 -10.13
N ALA A 55 9.03 2.96 -9.58
CA ALA A 55 7.95 2.54 -8.68
C ALA A 55 6.60 2.70 -9.37
N ILE A 56 5.73 1.71 -9.23
CA ILE A 56 4.36 1.76 -9.76
C ILE A 56 3.40 1.64 -8.60
N ILE A 57 2.55 2.65 -8.41
CA ILE A 57 1.58 2.75 -7.33
C ILE A 57 0.19 2.37 -7.86
N CYS A 58 -0.48 1.42 -7.19
CA CYS A 58 -1.82 0.97 -7.53
C CYS A 58 -2.61 0.79 -6.22
N TYR A 59 -3.31 1.83 -5.77
CA TYR A 59 -4.14 1.89 -4.58
C TYR A 59 -5.40 2.73 -4.85
N GLY A 60 -6.41 2.57 -4.01
CA GLY A 60 -7.67 3.31 -4.08
C GLY A 60 -8.89 2.40 -4.01
N GLN A 61 -8.78 1.13 -4.44
CA GLN A 61 -9.90 0.19 -4.41
C GLN A 61 -10.42 -0.04 -3.00
N ASN A 62 -9.53 -0.33 -2.06
CA ASN A 62 -9.88 -0.73 -0.69
C ASN A 62 -9.84 0.43 0.32
N ASP A 63 -9.54 1.63 -0.13
CA ASP A 63 -9.49 2.82 0.71
C ASP A 63 -10.88 3.36 1.00
N SER A 64 -11.10 3.83 2.23
CA SER A 64 -12.16 4.79 2.50
C SER A 64 -11.76 6.17 1.95
N THR A 65 -12.71 7.08 1.76
CA THR A 65 -12.39 8.46 1.37
C THR A 65 -11.70 9.25 2.48
N ASP A 66 -12.00 8.91 3.73
CA ASP A 66 -11.40 9.55 4.91
C ASP A 66 -9.91 9.20 5.02
N GLY A 67 -9.07 10.23 5.07
CA GLY A 67 -7.61 10.11 5.14
C GLY A 67 -6.92 9.61 3.85
N PHE A 68 -7.66 9.26 2.81
CA PHE A 68 -7.10 8.69 1.58
C PHE A 68 -6.07 9.60 0.92
N SER A 69 -6.40 10.87 0.74
CA SER A 69 -5.51 11.85 0.10
C SER A 69 -4.16 11.92 0.81
N THR A 70 -4.17 12.02 2.14
CA THR A 70 -2.95 12.05 2.96
C THR A 70 -2.15 10.75 2.85
N ASN A 71 -2.81 9.60 2.96
CA ASN A 71 -2.15 8.29 2.87
C ASN A 71 -1.54 8.06 1.48
N TYR A 72 -2.25 8.44 0.42
CA TYR A 72 -1.75 8.28 -0.95
C TYR A 72 -0.54 9.20 -1.22
N GLU A 73 -0.63 10.47 -0.83
CA GLU A 73 0.47 11.43 -0.93
C GLU A 73 1.69 10.96 -0.13
N SER A 74 1.49 10.35 1.05
CA SER A 74 2.59 9.83 1.86
C SER A 74 3.38 8.70 1.18
N ILE A 75 2.75 7.87 0.33
CA ILE A 75 3.47 6.86 -0.47
C ILE A 75 4.45 7.54 -1.43
N ILE A 76 3.98 8.54 -2.18
CA ILE A 76 4.80 9.28 -3.15
C ILE A 76 5.99 9.92 -2.46
N ARG A 77 5.74 10.59 -1.33
CA ARG A 77 6.78 11.26 -0.55
C ARG A 77 7.78 10.26 0.04
N ALA A 78 7.30 9.12 0.54
CA ALA A 78 8.16 8.05 1.04
C ALA A 78 9.09 7.49 -0.07
N ILE A 79 8.55 7.23 -1.27
CA ILE A 79 9.36 6.77 -2.40
C ILE A 79 10.43 7.81 -2.76
N ARG A 80 10.06 9.06 -2.92
CA ARG A 80 11.00 10.13 -3.28
C ARG A 80 12.04 10.43 -2.20
N SER A 81 11.67 10.28 -0.92
CA SER A 81 12.62 10.44 0.20
C SER A 81 13.64 9.31 0.25
N LYS A 82 13.20 8.06 0.10
CA LYS A 82 14.09 6.89 0.16
C LYS A 82 14.88 6.68 -1.13
N TYR A 83 14.27 6.96 -2.27
CA TYR A 83 14.78 6.66 -3.60
C TYR A 83 14.64 7.90 -4.50
N PRO A 84 15.48 8.95 -4.30
CA PRO A 84 15.29 10.25 -4.95
C PRO A 84 15.40 10.21 -6.48
N ASP A 85 16.07 9.20 -7.03
CA ASP A 85 16.21 9.01 -8.48
C ASP A 85 15.16 8.04 -9.06
N CYS A 86 14.25 7.52 -8.24
CA CYS A 86 13.20 6.60 -8.67
C CYS A 86 12.09 7.34 -9.39
N SER A 87 11.80 6.95 -10.63
CA SER A 87 10.62 7.40 -11.35
C SER A 87 9.36 6.79 -10.74
N ILE A 88 8.24 7.51 -10.79
CA ILE A 88 6.97 7.03 -10.25
C ILE A 88 5.91 7.06 -11.34
N ILE A 89 5.10 6.01 -11.42
CA ILE A 89 3.86 5.93 -12.21
C ILE A 89 2.74 5.57 -11.25
N SER A 90 1.59 6.19 -11.43
CA SER A 90 0.35 5.87 -10.71
C SER A 90 -0.63 5.17 -11.64
N ILE A 91 -1.37 4.19 -11.14
CA ILE A 91 -2.44 3.51 -11.89
C ILE A 91 -3.79 3.97 -11.32
N LEU A 92 -4.71 4.36 -12.21
CA LEU A 92 -6.13 4.45 -11.89
C LEU A 92 -6.77 3.08 -12.13
N GLU A 93 -7.30 2.48 -11.08
CA GLU A 93 -7.77 1.09 -11.12
C GLU A 93 -9.10 0.95 -11.87
N SER A 94 -9.14 0.12 -12.92
CA SER A 94 -10.31 -0.14 -13.77
C SER A 94 -11.54 -0.59 -12.98
N SER A 95 -11.36 -1.25 -11.84
CA SER A 95 -12.43 -1.71 -10.94
C SER A 95 -13.31 -0.57 -10.42
N GLN A 96 -12.84 0.67 -10.43
CA GLN A 96 -13.65 1.85 -10.12
C GLN A 96 -14.67 2.17 -11.22
N ARG A 97 -14.44 1.71 -12.48
CA ARG A 97 -15.28 1.89 -13.68
C ARG A 97 -15.52 3.34 -14.10
N GLU A 98 -15.40 4.27 -13.20
CA GLU A 98 -15.59 5.71 -13.37
C GLU A 98 -14.59 6.50 -12.54
N TYR A 99 -14.50 7.79 -12.78
CA TYR A 99 -13.63 8.69 -12.00
C TYR A 99 -14.30 9.07 -10.68
N THR A 100 -14.26 8.14 -9.72
CA THR A 100 -14.73 8.39 -8.35
C THR A 100 -13.90 9.48 -7.68
N GLU A 101 -14.37 9.97 -6.53
CA GLU A 101 -13.62 10.95 -5.72
C GLU A 101 -12.18 10.51 -5.44
N LYS A 102 -11.96 9.23 -5.16
CA LYS A 102 -10.60 8.69 -4.95
C LYS A 102 -9.74 8.76 -6.22
N MET A 103 -10.31 8.44 -7.38
CA MET A 103 -9.58 8.49 -8.66
C MET A 103 -9.23 9.91 -9.06
N THR A 104 -10.15 10.87 -8.88
CA THR A 104 -9.87 12.30 -9.10
C THR A 104 -8.86 12.86 -8.10
N THR A 105 -8.86 12.36 -6.86
CA THR A 105 -7.83 12.68 -5.86
C THR A 105 -6.45 12.20 -6.32
N ILE A 106 -6.33 10.95 -6.81
CA ILE A 106 -5.06 10.44 -7.37
C ILE A 106 -4.59 11.33 -8.54
N GLN A 107 -5.49 11.66 -9.47
CA GLN A 107 -5.14 12.52 -10.60
C GLN A 107 -4.60 13.87 -10.15
N SER A 108 -5.27 14.52 -9.20
CA SER A 108 -4.85 15.83 -8.67
C SER A 108 -3.49 15.76 -7.96
N ILE A 109 -3.24 14.71 -7.17
CA ILE A 109 -1.96 14.50 -6.51
C ILE A 109 -0.86 14.23 -7.55
N CYS A 110 -1.13 13.38 -8.53
CA CYS A 110 -0.18 13.06 -9.58
C CYS A 110 0.17 14.29 -10.45
N GLU A 111 -0.82 15.11 -10.81
CA GLU A 111 -0.61 16.38 -11.52
C GLU A 111 0.29 17.32 -10.71
N HIS A 112 0.00 17.48 -9.42
CA HIS A 112 0.79 18.34 -8.52
C HIS A 112 2.27 17.91 -8.44
N TYR A 113 2.51 16.60 -8.36
CA TYR A 113 3.87 16.04 -8.26
C TYR A 113 4.53 15.74 -9.61
N GLY A 114 3.87 16.01 -10.74
CA GLY A 114 4.38 15.69 -12.08
C GLY A 114 4.56 14.19 -12.31
N ILE A 115 3.63 13.37 -11.79
CA ILE A 115 3.66 11.91 -11.89
C ILE A 115 2.76 11.47 -13.03
N PRO A 116 3.27 10.71 -14.02
CA PRO A 116 2.43 10.15 -15.08
C PRO A 116 1.42 9.14 -14.53
N VAL A 117 0.24 9.13 -15.12
CA VAL A 117 -0.87 8.26 -14.73
C VAL A 117 -1.18 7.25 -15.82
N ALA A 118 -1.21 5.98 -15.46
CA ALA A 118 -1.71 4.89 -16.30
C ALA A 118 -3.22 4.73 -16.04
N ASP A 119 -4.02 5.29 -16.93
CA ASP A 119 -5.48 5.32 -16.81
C ASP A 119 -6.11 4.04 -17.36
N THR A 120 -6.23 3.03 -16.50
CA THR A 120 -6.85 1.77 -16.89
C THR A 120 -8.39 1.83 -16.91
N ILE A 121 -9.00 2.88 -16.32
CA ILE A 121 -10.45 3.12 -16.44
C ILE A 121 -10.77 3.49 -17.89
N ASP A 122 -10.07 4.49 -18.42
CA ASP A 122 -10.23 4.90 -19.82
C ASP A 122 -9.88 3.75 -20.78
N ALA A 123 -8.78 3.03 -20.52
CA ALA A 123 -8.35 1.91 -21.35
C ALA A 123 -9.39 0.78 -21.41
N PHE A 124 -10.05 0.45 -20.31
CA PHE A 124 -11.14 -0.54 -20.26
C PHE A 124 -12.36 -0.03 -21.00
N ASN A 125 -12.77 1.22 -20.78
CA ASN A 125 -13.93 1.83 -21.43
C ASN A 125 -13.77 1.92 -22.96
N ASN A 126 -12.57 2.15 -23.43
CA ASN A 126 -12.24 2.28 -24.87
C ASN A 126 -11.78 0.95 -25.51
N SER A 127 -11.73 -0.14 -24.79
CA SER A 127 -11.28 -1.45 -25.31
C SER A 127 -12.20 -2.07 -26.36
N GLY A 128 -13.44 -1.60 -26.45
CA GLY A 128 -14.50 -2.20 -27.29
C GLY A 128 -15.05 -3.53 -26.73
N LYS A 129 -14.62 -3.95 -25.53
CA LYS A 129 -15.10 -5.15 -24.83
C LYS A 129 -16.07 -4.74 -23.69
N ALA A 130 -16.99 -5.64 -23.35
CA ALA A 130 -17.77 -5.47 -22.14
C ALA A 130 -16.87 -5.64 -20.91
N TYR A 131 -17.21 -4.98 -19.80
CA TYR A 131 -16.41 -5.09 -18.57
C TYR A 131 -16.31 -6.54 -18.07
N ASP A 132 -17.40 -7.30 -18.19
CA ASP A 132 -17.46 -8.72 -17.77
C ASP A 132 -16.57 -9.65 -18.63
N ASP A 133 -16.14 -9.20 -19.82
CA ASP A 133 -15.13 -9.89 -20.63
C ASP A 133 -13.70 -9.63 -20.12
N LEU A 134 -13.52 -8.63 -19.27
CA LEU A 134 -12.22 -8.17 -18.74
C LEU A 134 -12.03 -8.50 -17.25
N SER A 135 -13.10 -8.91 -16.56
CA SER A 135 -13.10 -9.28 -15.14
C SER A 135 -14.12 -10.37 -14.89
N ASN A 136 -13.72 -11.47 -14.21
CA ASN A 136 -14.64 -12.59 -13.95
C ASN A 136 -15.49 -12.36 -12.67
N ASP A 137 -15.07 -11.49 -11.78
CA ASP A 137 -15.74 -11.22 -10.50
C ASP A 137 -16.20 -9.76 -10.36
N GLY A 138 -16.02 -8.97 -11.43
CA GLY A 138 -16.39 -7.57 -11.47
C GLY A 138 -15.42 -6.61 -10.77
N VAL A 139 -14.32 -7.13 -10.23
CA VAL A 139 -13.28 -6.36 -9.50
C VAL A 139 -11.89 -6.62 -10.08
N HIS A 140 -11.47 -7.89 -10.07
CA HIS A 140 -10.11 -8.26 -10.47
C HIS A 140 -10.02 -8.49 -11.98
N PRO A 141 -9.06 -7.86 -12.68
CA PRO A 141 -8.86 -8.11 -14.11
C PRO A 141 -8.54 -9.59 -14.36
N ASN A 142 -9.22 -10.20 -15.33
CA ASN A 142 -8.83 -11.50 -15.88
C ASN A 142 -7.66 -11.35 -16.86
N ASP A 143 -7.24 -12.43 -17.54
CA ASP A 143 -6.08 -12.39 -18.47
C ASP A 143 -6.21 -11.27 -19.53
N ALA A 144 -7.41 -11.05 -20.07
CA ALA A 144 -7.66 -9.99 -21.05
C ALA A 144 -7.59 -8.58 -20.42
N GLY A 145 -8.07 -8.43 -19.18
CA GLY A 145 -7.93 -7.19 -18.42
C GLY A 145 -6.49 -6.93 -18.00
N GLN A 146 -5.73 -7.96 -17.62
CA GLN A 146 -4.30 -7.85 -17.29
C GLN A 146 -3.47 -7.41 -18.50
N GLU A 147 -3.82 -7.83 -19.72
CA GLU A 147 -3.19 -7.36 -20.96
C GLU A 147 -3.42 -5.85 -21.16
N ILE A 148 -4.64 -5.36 -20.90
CA ILE A 148 -4.93 -3.91 -20.99
C ILE A 148 -4.10 -3.13 -19.95
N TYR A 149 -4.00 -3.60 -18.72
CA TYR A 149 -3.12 -2.99 -17.71
C TYR A 149 -1.67 -2.93 -18.19
N PHE A 150 -1.15 -4.06 -18.69
CA PHE A 150 0.21 -4.12 -19.22
C PHE A 150 0.44 -3.11 -20.36
N GLU A 151 -0.43 -3.09 -21.37
CA GLU A 151 -0.30 -2.17 -22.51
C GLU A 151 -0.38 -0.70 -22.07
N THR A 152 -1.31 -0.39 -21.15
CA THR A 152 -1.48 0.98 -20.61
C THR A 152 -0.23 1.43 -19.85
N VAL A 153 0.29 0.63 -18.92
CA VAL A 153 1.50 0.96 -18.17
C VAL A 153 2.72 1.05 -19.07
N LYS A 154 2.85 0.13 -20.03
CA LYS A 154 3.92 0.14 -21.02
C LYS A 154 3.91 1.43 -21.83
N SER A 155 2.74 1.88 -22.34
CA SER A 155 2.63 3.14 -23.07
C SER A 155 3.11 4.32 -22.23
N VAL A 156 2.64 4.41 -20.98
CA VAL A 156 3.05 5.49 -20.08
C VAL A 156 4.56 5.51 -19.85
N ILE A 157 5.22 4.35 -19.71
CA ILE A 157 6.68 4.28 -19.58
C ILE A 157 7.36 4.88 -20.82
N TYR A 158 6.91 4.51 -22.04
CA TYR A 158 7.54 4.99 -23.26
C TYR A 158 7.24 6.45 -23.58
N ASP A 159 6.05 6.92 -23.25
CA ASP A 159 5.65 8.31 -23.46
C ASP A 159 6.35 9.28 -22.51
N ASN A 160 6.92 8.77 -21.40
CA ASN A 160 7.51 9.57 -20.32
C ASN A 160 8.99 9.22 -20.02
N VAL A 161 9.70 8.63 -20.96
CA VAL A 161 11.13 8.23 -20.79
C VAL A 161 12.03 9.38 -20.32
N ASP A 162 11.70 10.61 -20.69
CA ASP A 162 12.49 11.81 -20.36
C ASP A 162 11.90 12.61 -19.18
N VAL A 163 10.85 12.12 -18.51
CA VAL A 163 10.26 12.82 -17.37
C VAL A 163 11.16 12.65 -16.14
N SER A 164 11.94 13.68 -15.87
CA SER A 164 12.67 13.85 -14.63
C SER A 164 11.68 13.97 -13.46
N THR A 165 11.69 13.03 -12.55
CA THR A 165 10.99 13.20 -11.27
C THR A 165 11.72 14.30 -10.48
N GLY A 166 11.07 15.47 -10.32
CA GLY A 166 11.61 16.56 -9.52
C GLY A 166 11.95 16.10 -8.09
N LYS A 167 12.98 16.70 -7.48
CA LYS A 167 13.31 16.42 -6.09
C LYS A 167 12.16 16.84 -5.19
N MET A 168 11.88 16.07 -4.18
CA MET A 168 10.76 16.33 -3.24
C MET A 168 10.88 17.68 -2.52
N SER A 169 12.11 18.20 -2.33
CA SER A 169 12.37 19.51 -1.75
C SER A 169 11.79 20.69 -2.56
N ASP A 170 11.43 20.46 -3.81
CA ASP A 170 11.00 21.51 -4.73
C ASP A 170 9.47 21.56 -4.91
N VAL A 171 8.74 20.69 -4.23
CA VAL A 171 7.26 20.59 -4.35
C VAL A 171 6.63 20.69 -2.97
N ASP A 172 5.74 21.67 -2.80
CA ASP A 172 4.95 21.83 -1.59
C ASP A 172 4.02 20.63 -1.37
N VAL A 173 3.62 20.39 -0.12
CA VAL A 173 2.62 19.35 0.19
C VAL A 173 1.22 19.84 -0.15
N ILE A 174 0.36 18.93 -0.58
CA ILE A 174 -1.08 19.19 -0.72
C ILE A 174 -1.75 19.10 0.66
N ASN A 175 -1.41 18.04 1.40
CA ASN A 175 -1.98 17.76 2.71
C ASN A 175 -0.92 18.01 3.80
N VAL A 176 -1.14 18.98 4.67
CA VAL A 176 -0.19 19.25 5.78
C VAL A 176 -0.02 18.04 6.73
N ASP A 177 -1.02 17.19 6.82
CA ASP A 177 -0.98 15.99 7.65
C ASP A 177 0.04 14.94 7.16
N VAL A 178 0.55 15.04 5.92
CA VAL A 178 1.61 14.14 5.43
C VAL A 178 2.93 14.29 6.21
N TYR A 179 3.13 15.40 6.91
CA TYR A 179 4.31 15.55 7.77
C TYR A 179 4.35 14.54 8.90
N LYS A 180 3.21 14.03 9.36
CA LYS A 180 3.10 12.92 10.33
C LYS A 180 3.76 11.61 9.85
N PHE A 181 4.10 11.53 8.56
CA PHE A 181 4.69 10.38 7.89
C PHE A 181 6.16 10.60 7.46
N ASN A 182 6.82 11.67 7.94
CA ASN A 182 8.21 11.95 7.58
C ASN A 182 9.20 10.98 8.21
N ASN A 183 8.91 10.51 9.42
CA ASN A 183 9.71 9.54 10.14
C ASN A 183 8.90 8.26 10.34
N PHE A 184 9.59 7.14 10.44
CA PHE A 184 8.96 5.82 10.54
C PHE A 184 9.80 4.87 11.38
N MET A 185 9.12 4.07 12.19
CA MET A 185 9.72 2.93 12.87
C MET A 185 8.73 1.76 12.91
N LYS A 186 9.23 0.58 12.55
CA LYS A 186 8.52 -0.68 12.66
C LYS A 186 9.09 -1.48 13.81
N TYR A 187 8.19 -2.12 14.55
CA TYR A 187 8.50 -3.06 15.63
C TYR A 187 7.94 -4.42 15.25
N ASP A 188 8.81 -5.40 15.04
CA ASP A 188 8.42 -6.74 14.63
C ASP A 188 7.97 -7.58 15.81
N ALA A 189 6.91 -8.37 15.62
CA ALA A 189 6.33 -9.19 16.66
C ALA A 189 7.30 -10.22 17.25
N THR A 190 8.25 -10.71 16.45
CA THR A 190 9.24 -11.73 16.86
C THR A 190 10.48 -11.15 17.53
N ASP A 191 10.90 -9.96 17.12
CA ASP A 191 12.20 -9.41 17.48
C ASP A 191 12.08 -8.36 18.59
N ASP A 192 11.00 -7.59 18.61
CA ASP A 192 10.83 -6.45 19.50
C ASP A 192 9.80 -6.72 20.61
N PHE A 193 8.75 -7.50 20.33
CA PHE A 193 7.71 -7.80 21.29
C PHE A 193 8.04 -9.03 22.13
N VAL A 194 7.66 -8.99 23.40
CA VAL A 194 7.64 -10.16 24.27
C VAL A 194 6.24 -10.78 24.25
N ARG A 195 6.15 -12.03 23.81
CA ARG A 195 4.91 -12.80 23.93
C ARG A 195 4.80 -13.32 25.36
N VAL A 196 3.82 -12.83 26.12
CA VAL A 196 3.67 -13.15 27.56
C VAL A 196 2.74 -14.33 27.83
N ASP A 197 1.83 -14.61 26.88
CA ASP A 197 0.95 -15.79 26.87
C ASP A 197 0.49 -16.09 25.42
N ASP A 198 -0.45 -17.03 25.26
CA ASP A 198 -0.93 -17.46 23.93
C ASP A 198 -1.63 -16.35 23.14
N LEU A 199 -2.13 -15.30 23.80
CA LEU A 199 -2.92 -14.23 23.18
C LEU A 199 -2.28 -12.85 23.25
N THR A 200 -1.20 -12.68 24.04
CA THR A 200 -0.74 -11.36 24.47
C THR A 200 0.71 -11.08 24.08
N TYR A 201 0.91 -9.93 23.49
CA TYR A 201 2.22 -9.36 23.17
C TYR A 201 2.42 -8.03 23.90
N VAL A 202 3.63 -7.79 24.37
CA VAL A 202 4.01 -6.56 25.09
C VAL A 202 5.32 -6.01 24.51
N LEU A 203 5.35 -4.72 24.24
CA LEU A 203 6.54 -3.97 23.87
C LEU A 203 6.72 -2.78 24.79
N LYS A 204 7.91 -2.63 25.37
CA LYS A 204 8.30 -1.45 26.14
C LYS A 204 8.93 -0.42 25.22
N LEU A 205 8.31 0.75 25.14
CA LEU A 205 8.79 1.86 24.32
C LEU A 205 8.28 3.20 24.85
N SER A 206 8.89 4.28 24.38
CA SER A 206 8.32 5.62 24.43
C SER A 206 8.26 6.14 22.99
N ALA A 207 7.06 6.42 22.50
CA ALA A 207 6.83 6.90 21.14
C ALA A 207 5.56 7.75 21.08
N SER A 208 5.49 8.66 20.09
CA SER A 208 4.29 9.44 19.81
C SER A 208 4.13 9.60 18.32
N GLY A 209 2.90 9.53 17.81
CA GLY A 209 2.61 9.68 16.38
C GLY A 209 1.43 8.85 15.90
N VAL A 210 1.39 8.60 14.60
CA VAL A 210 0.44 7.69 13.97
C VAL A 210 0.82 6.27 14.32
N LEU A 211 -0.11 5.52 14.90
CA LEU A 211 0.07 4.12 15.26
C LEU A 211 -0.61 3.21 14.24
N GLY A 212 0.13 2.27 13.69
CA GLY A 212 -0.38 1.19 12.85
C GLY A 212 -0.17 -0.19 13.43
N ILE A 213 -1.02 -1.13 13.04
CA ILE A 213 -0.92 -2.56 13.36
C ILE A 213 -0.78 -3.38 12.08
N ASP A 214 0.07 -4.40 12.14
CA ASP A 214 0.37 -5.33 11.05
C ASP A 214 0.09 -6.76 11.54
N TYR A 215 -0.92 -7.42 10.96
CA TYR A 215 -1.26 -8.79 11.32
C TYR A 215 -2.04 -9.50 10.22
N ASN A 216 -2.09 -10.84 10.28
CA ASN A 216 -2.94 -11.62 9.40
C ASN A 216 -4.37 -11.62 9.94
N PHE A 217 -5.31 -11.27 9.08
CA PHE A 217 -6.72 -11.59 9.29
C PHE A 217 -6.96 -13.08 9.06
N GLU A 218 -7.63 -13.70 10.00
CA GLU A 218 -8.18 -15.05 9.84
C GLU A 218 -9.64 -14.97 9.39
N SER A 219 -10.16 -16.06 8.85
CA SER A 219 -11.58 -16.14 8.46
C SER A 219 -12.51 -15.83 9.66
N GLY A 220 -13.49 -15.01 9.44
CA GLY A 220 -14.44 -14.53 10.45
C GLY A 220 -14.03 -13.23 11.13
N ASP A 221 -14.43 -13.06 12.38
CA ASP A 221 -14.21 -11.82 13.13
C ASP A 221 -12.80 -11.74 13.69
N ASN A 222 -12.11 -10.68 13.33
CA ASN A 222 -10.76 -10.35 13.79
C ASN A 222 -10.82 -9.17 14.75
N LYS A 223 -10.14 -9.30 15.88
CA LYS A 223 -10.09 -8.26 16.92
C LYS A 223 -8.75 -8.27 17.64
N ALA A 224 -8.23 -7.08 17.88
CA ALA A 224 -7.07 -6.87 18.76
C ALA A 224 -7.39 -5.75 19.76
N ASP A 225 -7.33 -6.04 21.05
CA ASP A 225 -7.40 -5.03 22.10
C ASP A 225 -6.01 -4.45 22.33
N ILE A 226 -5.85 -3.14 22.11
CA ILE A 226 -4.58 -2.43 22.24
C ILE A 226 -4.63 -1.58 23.50
N TYR A 227 -3.71 -1.83 24.40
CA TYR A 227 -3.53 -1.09 25.64
C TYR A 227 -2.26 -0.23 25.54
N VAL A 228 -2.36 1.01 25.98
CA VAL A 228 -1.25 1.95 26.10
C VAL A 228 -1.09 2.29 27.58
N ASP A 229 0.11 2.07 28.13
CA ASP A 229 0.44 2.33 29.54
C ASP A 229 -0.58 1.71 30.51
N GLY A 230 -1.05 0.49 30.21
CA GLY A 230 -2.00 -0.28 31.01
C GLY A 230 -3.48 0.08 30.79
N VAL A 231 -3.81 1.08 30.00
CA VAL A 231 -5.19 1.51 29.72
C VAL A 231 -5.63 1.02 28.33
N LEU A 232 -6.84 0.48 28.19
CA LEU A 232 -7.41 0.12 26.89
C LEU A 232 -7.51 1.38 26.02
N PHE A 233 -6.77 1.37 24.92
CA PHE A 233 -6.67 2.52 24.02
C PHE A 233 -7.61 2.38 22.82
N LYS A 234 -7.56 1.25 22.13
CA LYS A 234 -8.36 0.93 20.95
C LYS A 234 -8.66 -0.57 20.86
N SER A 235 -9.75 -0.91 20.20
CA SER A 235 -10.13 -2.29 19.88
C SER A 235 -10.52 -2.39 18.39
N PRO A 236 -9.55 -2.31 17.47
CA PRO A 236 -9.85 -2.49 16.07
C PRO A 236 -10.48 -3.85 15.81
N THR A 237 -11.56 -3.85 15.04
CA THR A 237 -12.29 -5.05 14.62
C THR A 237 -12.48 -5.05 13.11
N SER A 238 -12.45 -6.23 12.51
CA SER A 238 -12.77 -6.42 11.09
C SER A 238 -13.33 -7.82 10.88
N THR A 239 -14.29 -7.97 9.98
CA THR A 239 -14.75 -9.29 9.52
C THR A 239 -14.08 -9.59 8.19
N PHE A 240 -13.55 -10.80 8.05
CA PHE A 240 -12.87 -11.28 6.86
C PHE A 240 -13.56 -12.57 6.37
N ASP A 241 -14.36 -12.44 5.30
CA ASP A 241 -15.29 -13.49 4.83
C ASP A 241 -14.66 -14.45 3.81
N TYR A 242 -13.34 -14.61 3.84
CA TYR A 242 -12.64 -15.55 2.96
C TYR A 242 -12.13 -16.76 3.75
N ASP A 243 -11.91 -17.88 3.06
CA ASP A 243 -11.44 -19.15 3.62
C ASP A 243 -9.89 -19.26 3.70
N PHE A 244 -9.20 -18.13 3.58
CA PHE A 244 -7.74 -18.02 3.69
C PHE A 244 -7.37 -16.85 4.60
N SER A 245 -6.19 -16.91 5.22
CA SER A 245 -5.68 -15.77 5.98
C SER A 245 -5.00 -14.75 5.05
N GLN A 246 -5.13 -13.46 5.38
CA GLN A 246 -4.53 -12.38 4.62
C GLN A 246 -3.92 -11.30 5.51
N ARG A 247 -2.70 -10.87 5.18
CA ARG A 247 -2.02 -9.82 5.93
C ARG A 247 -2.61 -8.46 5.64
N HIS A 248 -2.93 -7.73 6.70
CA HIS A 248 -3.40 -6.34 6.66
C HIS A 248 -2.55 -5.43 7.52
N ILE A 249 -2.34 -4.22 7.04
CA ILE A 249 -1.70 -3.14 7.80
C ILE A 249 -2.72 -2.00 7.90
N LEU A 250 -3.10 -1.67 9.13
CA LEU A 250 -4.18 -0.73 9.42
C LEU A 250 -3.70 0.40 10.30
N VAL A 251 -4.24 1.60 10.11
CA VAL A 251 -4.14 2.69 11.08
C VAL A 251 -4.97 2.33 12.31
N VAL A 252 -4.35 2.40 13.47
CA VAL A 252 -5.02 2.28 14.77
C VAL A 252 -5.43 3.66 15.29
N SER A 253 -4.54 4.64 15.14
CA SER A 253 -4.78 6.01 15.58
C SER A 253 -3.84 6.99 14.89
N ASP A 254 -4.36 8.15 14.50
CA ASP A 254 -3.57 9.25 13.94
C ASP A 254 -2.75 10.01 14.99
N ASN A 255 -3.03 9.76 16.27
CA ASN A 255 -2.31 10.36 17.39
C ASN A 255 -2.34 9.40 18.58
N CYS A 256 -1.20 8.76 18.83
CA CYS A 256 -0.99 7.87 19.97
C CYS A 256 0.29 8.28 20.66
N THR A 257 0.25 8.40 22.01
CA THR A 257 1.43 8.62 22.83
C THR A 257 1.57 7.46 23.81
N VAL A 258 2.71 6.77 23.73
CA VAL A 258 3.11 5.68 24.62
C VAL A 258 4.29 6.19 25.45
N ASN A 259 4.21 6.09 26.78
CA ASN A 259 5.30 6.52 27.68
C ASN A 259 6.14 5.32 28.19
N ASN A 260 5.52 4.14 28.34
CA ASN A 260 6.18 2.99 28.95
C ASN A 260 6.00 1.70 28.15
N GLU A 261 4.76 1.38 27.78
CA GLU A 261 4.47 0.12 27.09
C GLU A 261 3.23 0.16 26.23
N ILE A 262 3.25 -0.67 25.20
CA ILE A 262 2.07 -1.05 24.43
C ILE A 262 1.84 -2.55 24.60
N LYS A 263 0.58 -2.94 24.83
CA LYS A 263 0.17 -4.33 24.93
C LYS A 263 -0.93 -4.61 23.93
N VAL A 264 -0.79 -5.71 23.18
CA VAL A 264 -1.79 -6.19 22.21
C VAL A 264 -2.33 -7.52 22.67
N VAL A 265 -3.65 -7.64 22.76
CA VAL A 265 -4.35 -8.86 23.19
C VAL A 265 -5.31 -9.30 22.09
N PHE A 266 -5.14 -10.49 21.57
CA PHE A 266 -5.98 -11.09 20.55
C PHE A 266 -7.09 -11.95 21.16
N THR A 267 -8.12 -12.25 20.36
CA THR A 267 -9.27 -13.07 20.81
C THR A 267 -9.06 -14.57 20.62
N SER A 268 -8.11 -14.96 19.76
CA SER A 268 -7.72 -16.36 19.57
C SER A 268 -6.21 -16.49 19.37
N LYS A 269 -5.73 -17.71 19.56
CA LYS A 269 -4.31 -18.05 19.36
C LYS A 269 -3.90 -17.89 17.90
N GLU A 270 -4.78 -18.25 16.98
CA GLU A 270 -4.55 -18.12 15.52
C GLU A 270 -4.32 -16.66 15.14
N GLN A 271 -5.16 -15.74 15.65
CA GLN A 271 -4.98 -14.30 15.43
C GLN A 271 -3.68 -13.80 16.06
N ALA A 272 -3.35 -14.26 17.28
CA ALA A 272 -2.10 -13.92 17.94
C ALA A 272 -0.87 -14.44 17.17
N ASP A 273 -0.91 -15.66 16.64
CA ASP A 273 0.15 -16.24 15.81
C ASP A 273 0.29 -15.49 14.47
N GLY A 274 -0.79 -14.85 14.00
CA GLY A 274 -0.83 -13.98 12.83
C GLY A 274 -0.22 -12.59 13.02
N PHE A 275 0.06 -12.16 14.26
CA PHE A 275 0.62 -10.84 14.56
C PHE A 275 2.00 -10.66 13.93
N LYS A 276 2.22 -9.53 13.24
CA LYS A 276 3.49 -9.19 12.57
C LYS A 276 4.20 -8.01 13.20
N GLY A 277 3.48 -7.23 14.02
CA GLY A 277 4.04 -6.10 14.73
C GLY A 277 3.22 -4.83 14.63
N MET A 278 3.84 -3.74 15.01
CA MET A 278 3.26 -2.40 14.96
C MET A 278 4.24 -1.42 14.33
N CYS A 279 3.73 -0.28 13.91
CA CYS A 279 4.56 0.79 13.41
C CYS A 279 4.09 2.15 13.94
N PHE A 280 5.06 3.04 14.08
CA PHE A 280 4.84 4.45 14.35
C PHE A 280 5.38 5.29 13.21
N SER A 281 4.67 6.37 12.89
CA SER A 281 5.20 7.45 12.07
C SER A 281 4.91 8.80 12.72
N TRP A 282 5.81 9.77 12.50
CA TRP A 282 5.73 11.09 13.13
C TRP A 282 6.40 12.16 12.26
N GLU A 283 6.21 13.41 12.65
CA GLU A 283 6.78 14.60 12.03
C GLU A 283 8.31 14.70 12.19
#